data_11fba55f238dc44a8e0c95b49566fc4a
#
_entry.id   11fba55f238dc44a8e0c95b49566fc4a
#
_cell.length_a   1.000
_cell.length_b   1.000
_cell.length_c   1.000
_cell.angle_alpha   90.00
_cell.angle_beta   90.00
_cell.angle_gamma   90.00
#
_symmetry.space_group_name_H-M   'P 1'
#
loop_
_entity.id
_entity.type
_entity.pdbx_description
1 polymer ?
#
loop_
_entity_poly.entity_id
_entity_poly.type
_entity_poly.pdbx_seq_one_letter_code
_entity_poly.pdbx_strand_id
1 'polypeptide(L)'
;MQVFFDQIDNIALYETVKLSLQVSLSSVFFASLVGLPLAAVIATTRFTGKRFIVVMLNTLMGLPPVVVGLLIYLLLSRAGPLGSLGILFTPSAMIIAQTILIAPIIMGLARQIIENVWTDYSEQLTSLGIPKSSIISALLIDAKFSLVTIILAATGRA
;
A
#
# COMPACT_ATOMS: atom_id res chain seq x y z
N MET A 1 -39.12 15.41 -18.33
CA MET A 1 -38.88 14.23 -17.45
C MET A 1 -37.49 13.62 -17.69
N GLN A 2 -37.07 13.39 -18.94
CA GLN A 2 -35.72 12.88 -19.27
C GLN A 2 -34.59 13.76 -18.75
N VAL A 3 -34.65 15.08 -18.95
CA VAL A 3 -33.63 16.03 -18.46
C VAL A 3 -33.43 15.98 -16.93
N PHE A 4 -34.50 15.72 -16.18
CA PHE A 4 -34.46 15.58 -14.72
C PHE A 4 -33.76 14.28 -14.29
N PHE A 5 -34.01 13.17 -14.97
CA PHE A 5 -33.31 11.91 -14.74
C PHE A 5 -31.83 12.00 -15.12
N ASP A 6 -31.50 12.60 -16.27
CA ASP A 6 -30.10 12.82 -16.71
C ASP A 6 -29.32 13.69 -15.71
N GLN A 7 -29.98 14.63 -15.06
CA GLN A 7 -29.33 15.51 -14.06
C GLN A 7 -29.10 14.79 -12.73
N ILE A 8 -30.02 13.92 -12.31
CA ILE A 8 -29.87 13.08 -11.12
C ILE A 8 -28.75 12.04 -11.35
N ASP A 9 -28.73 11.40 -12.52
CA ASP A 9 -27.71 10.41 -12.88
C ASP A 9 -26.30 11.05 -12.89
N ASN A 10 -26.18 12.25 -13.44
CA ASN A 10 -24.88 12.96 -13.45
C ASN A 10 -24.39 13.33 -12.04
N ILE A 11 -25.29 13.74 -11.14
CA ILE A 11 -24.95 14.05 -9.74
C ILE A 11 -24.54 12.78 -9.00
N ALA A 12 -25.30 11.69 -9.15
CA ALA A 12 -25.00 10.41 -8.53
C ALA A 12 -23.68 9.82 -9.04
N LEU A 13 -23.41 9.93 -10.34
CA LEU A 13 -22.14 9.52 -10.94
C LEU A 13 -20.97 10.33 -10.38
N TYR A 14 -21.10 11.65 -10.28
CA TYR A 14 -20.07 12.54 -9.73
C TYR A 14 -19.72 12.18 -8.27
N GLU A 15 -20.72 12.01 -7.42
CA GLU A 15 -20.53 11.63 -6.03
C GLU A 15 -19.87 10.23 -5.90
N THR A 16 -20.26 9.28 -6.74
CA THR A 16 -19.67 7.92 -6.76
C THR A 16 -18.20 7.96 -7.18
N VAL A 17 -17.88 8.69 -8.25
CA VAL A 17 -16.50 8.84 -8.72
C VAL A 17 -15.64 9.53 -7.68
N LYS A 18 -16.14 10.62 -7.08
CA LYS A 18 -15.45 11.36 -6.02
C LYS A 18 -15.16 10.46 -4.82
N LEU A 19 -16.15 9.68 -4.36
CA LEU A 19 -15.97 8.75 -3.25
C LEU A 19 -14.94 7.66 -3.58
N SER A 20 -15.02 7.07 -4.77
CA SER A 20 -14.07 6.05 -5.22
C SER A 20 -12.65 6.61 -5.26
N LEU A 21 -12.47 7.80 -5.81
CA LEU A 21 -11.18 8.46 -5.88
C LEU A 21 -10.63 8.79 -4.48
N GLN A 22 -11.48 9.28 -3.59
CA GLN A 22 -11.10 9.58 -2.21
C GLN A 22 -10.67 8.32 -1.46
N VAL A 23 -11.42 7.21 -1.60
CA VAL A 23 -11.09 5.94 -0.96
C VAL A 23 -9.78 5.38 -1.52
N SER A 24 -9.60 5.36 -2.83
CA SER A 24 -8.38 4.86 -3.48
C SER A 24 -7.14 5.68 -3.11
N LEU A 25 -7.21 7.00 -3.21
CA LEU A 25 -6.08 7.88 -2.86
C LEU A 25 -5.72 7.77 -1.37
N SER A 26 -6.71 7.73 -0.49
CA SER A 26 -6.49 7.56 0.96
C SER A 26 -5.82 6.21 1.26
N SER A 27 -6.29 5.13 0.62
CA SER A 27 -5.72 3.79 0.80
C SER A 27 -4.28 3.70 0.34
N VAL A 28 -3.97 4.26 -0.83
CA VAL A 28 -2.59 4.32 -1.36
C VAL A 28 -1.70 5.18 -0.47
N PHE A 29 -2.20 6.30 0.05
CA PHE A 29 -1.47 7.15 0.98
C PHE A 29 -1.08 6.39 2.25
N PHE A 30 -2.03 5.74 2.92
CA PHE A 30 -1.75 4.95 4.14
C PHE A 30 -0.85 3.75 3.86
N ALA A 31 -1.10 3.04 2.75
CA ALA A 31 -0.27 1.90 2.35
C ALA A 31 1.18 2.33 2.03
N SER A 32 1.38 3.49 1.42
CA SER A 32 2.70 4.04 1.11
C SER A 32 3.41 4.54 2.37
N LEU A 33 2.68 5.23 3.27
CA LEU A 33 3.23 5.76 4.51
C LEU A 33 3.83 4.66 5.40
N VAL A 34 3.22 3.49 5.43
CA VAL A 34 3.70 2.33 6.19
C VAL A 34 4.61 1.45 5.32
N GLY A 35 4.22 1.22 4.07
CA GLY A 35 4.87 0.26 3.17
C GLY A 35 6.28 0.68 2.75
N LEU A 36 6.51 1.95 2.42
CA LEU A 36 7.82 2.42 1.97
C LEU A 36 8.90 2.35 3.05
N PRO A 37 8.69 2.83 4.29
CA PRO A 37 9.68 2.69 5.36
C PRO A 37 9.97 1.23 5.69
N LEU A 38 8.95 0.37 5.77
CA LEU A 38 9.13 -1.06 6.03
C LEU A 38 9.90 -1.74 4.90
N ALA A 39 9.59 -1.41 3.64
CA ALA A 39 10.32 -1.90 2.48
C ALA A 39 11.81 -1.54 2.56
N ALA A 40 12.13 -0.29 2.90
CA ALA A 40 13.51 0.18 3.04
C ALA A 40 14.26 -0.54 4.17
N VAL A 41 13.63 -0.73 5.32
CA VAL A 41 14.21 -1.49 6.44
C VAL A 41 14.48 -2.94 6.02
N ILE A 42 13.50 -3.62 5.39
CA ILE A 42 13.66 -5.01 4.95
C ILE A 42 14.76 -5.12 3.88
N ALA A 43 14.85 -4.15 2.97
CA ALA A 43 15.86 -4.15 1.91
C ALA A 43 17.29 -4.05 2.46
N THR A 44 17.52 -3.13 3.41
CA THR A 44 18.87 -2.75 3.89
C THR A 44 19.35 -3.56 5.07
N THR A 45 18.47 -4.28 5.78
CA THR A 45 18.85 -5.07 6.96
C THR A 45 19.08 -6.54 6.63
N ARG A 46 20.02 -7.15 7.35
CA ARG A 46 20.26 -8.60 7.33
C ARG A 46 19.82 -9.17 8.67
N PHE A 47 18.77 -9.98 8.69
CA PHE A 47 18.28 -10.64 9.89
C PHE A 47 17.79 -12.06 9.59
N THR A 48 17.83 -12.92 10.60
CA THR A 48 17.29 -14.28 10.50
C THR A 48 15.78 -14.22 10.27
N GLY A 49 15.30 -14.83 9.17
CA GLY A 49 13.88 -14.79 8.79
C GLY A 49 13.53 -13.79 7.67
N LYS A 50 14.46 -12.95 7.19
CA LYS A 50 14.22 -12.05 6.05
C LYS A 50 13.59 -12.79 4.87
N ARG A 51 14.12 -13.98 4.53
CA ARG A 51 13.63 -14.79 3.41
C ARG A 51 12.16 -15.18 3.60
N PHE A 52 11.75 -15.52 4.81
CA PHE A 52 10.36 -15.86 5.11
C PHE A 52 9.43 -14.64 4.90
N ILE A 53 9.82 -13.46 5.40
CA ILE A 53 9.05 -12.23 5.19
C ILE A 53 8.92 -11.89 3.71
N VAL A 54 10.00 -12.02 2.94
CA VAL A 54 9.99 -11.77 1.49
C VAL A 54 9.05 -12.73 0.76
N VAL A 55 9.09 -14.02 1.09
CA VAL A 55 8.18 -15.02 0.51
C VAL A 55 6.74 -14.69 0.88
N MET A 56 6.48 -14.34 2.14
CA MET A 56 5.14 -13.95 2.61
C MET A 56 4.61 -12.71 1.88
N LEU A 57 5.43 -11.67 1.72
CA LEU A 57 5.05 -10.48 0.95
C LEU A 57 4.70 -10.82 -0.50
N ASN A 58 5.53 -11.63 -1.16
CA ASN A 58 5.28 -12.04 -2.54
C ASN A 58 3.99 -12.87 -2.66
N THR A 59 3.70 -13.72 -1.68
CA THR A 59 2.44 -14.48 -1.64
C THR A 59 1.23 -13.57 -1.44
N LEU A 60 1.34 -12.59 -0.53
CA LEU A 60 0.28 -11.62 -0.26
C LEU A 60 -0.03 -10.71 -1.47
N MET A 61 0.97 -10.41 -2.30
CA MET A 61 0.76 -9.67 -3.56
C MET A 61 -0.18 -10.39 -4.54
N GLY A 62 -0.24 -11.73 -4.45
CA GLY A 62 -1.11 -12.57 -5.29
C GLY A 62 -2.52 -12.79 -4.72
N LEU A 63 -2.86 -12.25 -3.55
CA LEU A 63 -4.17 -12.44 -2.94
C LEU A 63 -5.29 -11.83 -3.79
N PRO A 64 -6.37 -12.59 -4.05
CA PRO A 64 -7.56 -12.04 -4.70
C PRO A 64 -8.22 -10.97 -3.83
N PRO A 65 -8.62 -9.80 -4.39
CA PRO A 65 -9.29 -8.75 -3.64
C PRO A 65 -10.55 -9.21 -2.90
N VAL A 66 -11.28 -10.16 -3.49
CA VAL A 66 -12.50 -10.74 -2.89
C VAL A 66 -12.19 -11.44 -1.55
N VAL A 67 -11.06 -12.14 -1.45
CA VAL A 67 -10.65 -12.83 -0.21
C VAL A 67 -10.34 -11.80 0.88
N VAL A 68 -9.62 -10.75 0.54
CA VAL A 68 -9.31 -9.66 1.49
C VAL A 68 -10.60 -8.97 1.93
N GLY A 69 -11.50 -8.64 1.00
CA GLY A 69 -12.80 -8.04 1.31
C GLY A 69 -13.65 -8.92 2.24
N LEU A 70 -13.69 -10.23 2.00
CA LEU A 70 -14.39 -11.18 2.86
C LEU A 70 -13.79 -11.25 4.28
N LEU A 71 -12.46 -11.29 4.38
CA LEU A 71 -11.79 -11.30 5.69
C LEU A 71 -12.10 -10.02 6.48
N ILE A 72 -12.02 -8.86 5.85
CA ILE A 72 -12.37 -7.59 6.49
C ILE A 72 -13.84 -7.54 6.88
N TYR A 73 -14.73 -8.03 6.00
CA TYR A 73 -16.15 -8.16 6.33
C TYR A 73 -16.37 -9.02 7.59
N LEU A 74 -15.76 -10.20 7.68
CA LEU A 74 -15.89 -11.08 8.85
C LEU A 74 -15.32 -10.43 10.12
N LEU A 75 -14.19 -9.71 10.02
CA LEU A 75 -13.60 -9.02 11.17
C LEU A 75 -14.46 -7.86 11.68
N LEU A 76 -15.06 -7.08 10.77
CA LEU A 76 -15.84 -5.88 11.09
C LEU A 76 -17.35 -6.17 11.27
N SER A 77 -17.81 -7.38 10.98
CA SER A 77 -19.21 -7.77 11.18
C SER A 77 -19.58 -7.74 12.68
N ARG A 78 -20.85 -7.58 12.98
CA ARG A 78 -21.34 -7.54 14.39
C ARG A 78 -20.94 -8.77 15.20
N ALA A 79 -20.77 -9.93 14.56
CA ALA A 79 -20.30 -11.17 15.17
C ALA A 79 -18.76 -11.28 15.18
N GLY A 80 -18.04 -10.37 14.55
CA GLY A 80 -16.58 -10.37 14.46
C GLY A 80 -15.90 -9.63 15.62
N PRO A 81 -14.60 -9.82 15.79
CA PRO A 81 -13.85 -9.24 16.91
C PRO A 81 -13.79 -7.71 16.89
N LEU A 82 -13.93 -7.08 15.73
CA LEU A 82 -13.91 -5.62 15.54
C LEU A 82 -15.33 -5.06 15.26
N GLY A 83 -16.38 -5.84 15.45
CA GLY A 83 -17.77 -5.43 15.22
C GLY A 83 -18.23 -4.26 16.09
N SER A 84 -17.61 -4.07 17.26
CA SER A 84 -17.86 -2.94 18.15
C SER A 84 -17.53 -1.56 17.54
N LEU A 85 -16.68 -1.52 16.50
CA LEU A 85 -16.33 -0.28 15.81
C LEU A 85 -17.47 0.28 14.97
N GLY A 86 -18.44 -0.54 14.54
CA GLY A 86 -19.60 -0.12 13.77
C GLY A 86 -19.30 0.53 12.40
N ILE A 87 -18.12 0.30 11.84
CA ILE A 87 -17.65 0.93 10.59
C ILE A 87 -17.96 0.10 9.34
N LEU A 88 -18.56 -1.08 9.48
CA LEU A 88 -18.93 -1.92 8.34
C LEU A 88 -19.87 -1.14 7.40
N PHE A 89 -19.68 -1.28 6.10
CA PHE A 89 -20.38 -0.54 5.03
C PHE A 89 -20.12 0.97 5.00
N THR A 90 -19.06 1.44 5.64
CA THR A 90 -18.63 2.83 5.55
C THR A 90 -17.42 2.98 4.63
N PRO A 91 -17.13 4.19 4.11
CA PRO A 91 -15.90 4.45 3.36
C PRO A 91 -14.63 4.09 4.13
N SER A 92 -14.66 4.20 5.46
CA SER A 92 -13.52 3.84 6.32
C SER A 92 -13.19 2.34 6.23
N ALA A 93 -14.20 1.45 6.20
CA ALA A 93 -13.97 0.03 6.00
C ALA A 93 -13.37 -0.28 4.62
N MET A 94 -13.80 0.45 3.59
CA MET A 94 -13.24 0.32 2.22
C MET A 94 -11.77 0.75 2.20
N ILE A 95 -11.42 1.88 2.84
CA ILE A 95 -10.04 2.36 2.96
C ILE A 95 -9.16 1.31 3.66
N ILE A 96 -9.62 0.73 4.76
CA ILE A 96 -8.90 -0.31 5.49
C ILE A 96 -8.65 -1.53 4.60
N ALA A 97 -9.69 -2.04 3.93
CA ALA A 97 -9.59 -3.21 3.07
C ALA A 97 -8.61 -2.98 1.91
N GLN A 98 -8.70 -1.85 1.24
CA GLN A 98 -7.80 -1.49 0.14
C GLN A 98 -6.38 -1.25 0.63
N THR A 99 -6.19 -0.62 1.80
CA THR A 99 -4.85 -0.42 2.38
C THR A 99 -4.17 -1.76 2.65
N ILE A 100 -4.89 -2.72 3.23
CA ILE A 100 -4.37 -4.08 3.51
C ILE A 100 -4.02 -4.82 2.21
N LEU A 101 -4.82 -4.65 1.17
CA LEU A 101 -4.57 -5.25 -0.14
C LEU A 101 -3.34 -4.66 -0.83
N ILE A 102 -3.19 -3.34 -0.78
CA ILE A 102 -2.17 -2.59 -1.53
C ILE A 102 -0.81 -2.59 -0.80
N ALA A 103 -0.80 -2.58 0.52
CA ALA A 103 0.41 -2.48 1.31
C ALA A 103 1.47 -3.55 0.96
N PRO A 104 1.14 -4.86 0.82
CA PRO A 104 2.12 -5.86 0.41
C PRO A 104 2.70 -5.60 -0.99
N ILE A 105 1.89 -5.04 -1.90
CA ILE A 105 2.31 -4.73 -3.27
C ILE A 105 3.37 -3.62 -3.24
N ILE A 106 3.08 -2.53 -2.54
CA ILE A 106 4.01 -1.41 -2.39
C ILE A 106 5.28 -1.89 -1.68
N MET A 107 5.15 -2.63 -0.56
CA MET A 107 6.29 -3.15 0.18
C MET A 107 7.17 -4.07 -0.66
N GLY A 108 6.57 -5.03 -1.37
CA GLY A 108 7.29 -6.01 -2.16
C GLY A 108 8.07 -5.38 -3.32
N LEU A 109 7.42 -4.50 -4.08
CA LEU A 109 8.05 -3.82 -5.22
C LEU A 109 9.08 -2.77 -4.78
N ALA A 110 8.75 -1.95 -3.78
CA ALA A 110 9.69 -0.95 -3.25
C ALA A 110 10.93 -1.62 -2.64
N ARG A 111 10.75 -2.72 -1.91
CA ARG A 111 11.87 -3.51 -1.40
C ARG A 111 12.81 -3.97 -2.52
N GLN A 112 12.28 -4.50 -3.62
CA GLN A 112 13.11 -4.95 -4.74
C GLN A 112 13.96 -3.82 -5.32
N ILE A 113 13.34 -2.66 -5.55
CA ILE A 113 14.04 -1.49 -6.09
C ILE A 113 15.12 -1.01 -5.13
N ILE A 114 14.79 -0.85 -3.84
CA ILE A 114 15.74 -0.39 -2.84
C ILE A 114 16.87 -1.40 -2.64
N GLU A 115 16.60 -2.71 -2.71
CA GLU A 115 17.60 -3.75 -2.59
C GLU A 115 18.59 -3.75 -3.76
N ASN A 116 18.13 -3.47 -4.99
CA ASN A 116 19.01 -3.30 -6.14
C ASN A 116 19.93 -2.09 -5.95
N VAL A 117 19.38 -0.92 -5.63
CA VAL A 117 20.17 0.29 -5.37
C VAL A 117 21.13 0.08 -4.18
N TRP A 118 20.68 -0.61 -3.12
CA TRP A 118 21.53 -0.95 -1.98
C TRP A 118 22.71 -1.83 -2.37
N THR A 119 22.50 -2.81 -3.24
CA THR A 119 23.57 -3.72 -3.70
C THR A 119 24.65 -2.95 -4.46
N ASP A 120 24.25 -1.97 -5.28
CA ASP A 120 25.16 -1.17 -6.07
C ASP A 120 26.03 -0.20 -5.23
N TYR A 121 25.46 0.35 -4.16
CA TYR A 121 26.09 1.40 -3.37
C TYR A 121 26.56 0.98 -1.97
N SER A 122 26.24 -0.23 -1.52
CA SER A 122 26.47 -0.66 -0.12
C SER A 122 27.94 -0.62 0.30
N GLU A 123 28.86 -1.00 -0.57
CA GLU A 123 30.30 -0.98 -0.27
C GLU A 123 30.83 0.44 -0.11
N GLN A 124 30.42 1.35 -1.01
CA GLN A 124 30.83 2.77 -0.98
C GLN A 124 30.27 3.48 0.26
N LEU A 125 28.98 3.31 0.55
CA LEU A 125 28.31 3.96 1.67
C LEU A 125 28.82 3.45 3.03
N THR A 126 29.16 2.16 3.11
CA THR A 126 29.69 1.55 4.32
C THR A 126 31.14 2.03 4.58
N SER A 127 31.96 2.16 3.53
CA SER A 127 33.33 2.65 3.61
C SER A 127 33.41 4.09 4.09
N LEU A 128 32.40 4.90 3.81
CA LEU A 128 32.29 6.29 4.24
C LEU A 128 31.83 6.45 5.71
N GLY A 129 31.48 5.36 6.40
CA GLY A 129 31.04 5.40 7.80
C GLY A 129 29.70 6.11 8.03
N ILE A 130 28.86 6.23 7.00
CA ILE A 130 27.58 6.93 7.06
C ILE A 130 26.58 6.12 7.92
N PRO A 131 25.83 6.78 8.84
CA PRO A 131 24.84 6.10 9.65
C PRO A 131 23.69 5.52 8.79
N LYS A 132 23.18 4.34 9.17
CA LYS A 132 22.16 3.61 8.40
C LYS A 132 20.89 4.43 8.10
N SER A 133 20.47 5.31 9.00
CA SER A 133 19.31 6.19 8.78
C SER A 133 19.51 7.14 7.60
N SER A 134 20.71 7.73 7.48
CA SER A 134 21.06 8.62 6.36
C SER A 134 21.19 7.85 5.05
N ILE A 135 21.65 6.61 5.11
CA ILE A 135 21.70 5.73 3.94
C ILE A 135 20.28 5.43 3.43
N ILE A 136 19.35 5.09 4.32
CA ILE A 136 17.94 4.80 3.94
C ILE A 136 17.31 6.02 3.26
N SER A 137 17.51 7.22 3.80
CA SER A 137 16.97 8.44 3.18
C SER A 137 17.59 8.72 1.81
N ALA A 138 18.90 8.53 1.65
CA ALA A 138 19.57 8.68 0.36
C ALA A 138 19.05 7.69 -0.69
N LEU A 139 18.88 6.41 -0.31
CA LEU A 139 18.32 5.38 -1.19
C LEU A 139 16.88 5.69 -1.63
N LEU A 140 16.04 6.20 -0.72
CA LEU A 140 14.67 6.60 -1.05
C LEU A 140 14.65 7.80 -2.02
N ILE A 141 15.58 8.74 -1.86
CA ILE A 141 15.71 9.90 -2.76
C ILE A 141 16.21 9.45 -4.14
N ASP A 142 17.18 8.56 -4.20
CA ASP A 142 17.71 8.05 -5.46
C ASP A 142 16.67 7.21 -6.22
N ALA A 143 15.95 6.36 -5.51
CA ALA A 143 14.89 5.52 -6.07
C ALA A 143 13.56 6.27 -6.31
N LYS A 144 13.46 7.58 -6.04
CA LYS A 144 12.17 8.32 -6.01
C LYS A 144 11.31 8.14 -7.25
N PHE A 145 11.88 8.20 -8.46
CA PHE A 145 11.12 8.04 -9.69
C PHE A 145 10.52 6.64 -9.82
N SER A 146 11.30 5.61 -9.47
CA SER A 146 10.81 4.23 -9.46
C SER A 146 9.76 4.00 -8.37
N LEU A 147 9.91 4.64 -7.21
CA LEU A 147 8.92 4.57 -6.13
C LEU A 147 7.62 5.28 -6.50
N VAL A 148 7.68 6.42 -7.17
CA VAL A 148 6.49 7.10 -7.71
C VAL A 148 5.77 6.21 -8.71
N THR A 149 6.50 5.52 -9.59
CA THR A 149 5.89 4.58 -10.55
C THR A 149 5.16 3.44 -9.82
N ILE A 150 5.72 2.91 -8.72
CA ILE A 150 5.04 1.90 -7.90
C ILE A 150 3.75 2.45 -7.29
N ILE A 151 3.77 3.66 -6.75
CA ILE A 151 2.59 4.30 -6.15
C ILE A 151 1.51 4.50 -7.21
N LEU A 152 1.86 4.97 -8.40
CA LEU A 152 0.92 5.13 -9.51
C LEU A 152 0.34 3.78 -9.96
N ALA A 153 1.18 2.74 -10.07
CA ALA A 153 0.72 1.39 -10.40
C ALA A 153 -0.21 0.81 -9.31
N ALA A 154 0.08 1.08 -8.04
CA ALA A 154 -0.76 0.70 -6.91
C ALA A 154 -2.11 1.43 -6.91
N THR A 155 -2.14 2.70 -7.32
CA THR A 155 -3.38 3.48 -7.48
C THR A 155 -4.30 2.88 -8.54
N GLY A 156 -3.74 2.36 -9.64
CA GLY A 156 -4.53 1.67 -10.68
C GLY A 156 -5.11 0.33 -10.23
N ARG A 157 -4.70 -0.19 -9.05
CA ARG A 157 -5.19 -1.44 -8.47
C ARG A 157 -6.10 -1.23 -7.25
N ALA A 158 -6.19 0.01 -6.77
CA ALA A 158 -7.08 0.47 -5.72
C ALA A 158 -8.50 0.73 -6.25
#